data_87b29653ccf4a634b26a3658fcb4b982
#
_entry.id   87b29653ccf4a634b26a3658fcb4b982
#
_cell.length_a   1.000
_cell.length_b   1.000
_cell.length_c   1.000
_cell.angle_alpha   90.00
_cell.angle_beta   90.00
_cell.angle_gamma   90.00
#
_symmetry.space_group_name_H-M   'P 1'
#
loop_
_entity.id
_entity.type
_entity.pdbx_description
1 polymer ?
#
loop_
_entity_poly.entity_id
_entity_poly.type
_entity_poly.pdbx_seq_one_letter_code
_entity_poly.pdbx_strand_id
1 'polypeptide(L)'
;MEVKNKYVAMKNHIDGAPNESDFSICEELLSVKLQPQASDDVHVLVQNLYISIDPGLINRMKTHSSTHTSIPEASALLPGQAIEGIGVGRVVDSRHPDFKAGDVVWGLLSWGEYCVVKAGISGFTAYVGFFKVCKPKKGEKVFVSAACGSVGILVGQYAKMSGCYVVGCAGSKEKVDLLKEKIGFDDAFNYKEENDLSSTLQRYFPEGIDIYFDNVGGEMLEAAVENMNSSGRVAVCGVISEYTDSLRKAKLDMVQLIYKRIRIQGFISLDLMSIYQEFISTTTQYLQTGKIKAIEDISYGVESIPKAFLDIFRGNNIGKKVVRIVEGDHALH
;
A
#
# COMPACT_ATOMS: atom_id res chain seq x y z
N MET A 1 8.41 -21.53 24.80
CA MET A 1 7.55 -22.29 23.90
C MET A 1 8.28 -22.46 22.57
N GLU A 2 8.23 -23.66 21.94
CA GLU A 2 8.77 -23.87 20.59
C GLU A 2 7.61 -24.09 19.63
N VAL A 3 7.63 -23.39 18.50
CA VAL A 3 6.60 -23.50 17.47
C VAL A 3 7.25 -23.79 16.11
N LYS A 4 6.67 -24.69 15.32
CA LYS A 4 7.02 -24.79 13.91
C LYS A 4 6.52 -23.55 13.21
N ASN A 5 7.38 -22.92 12.45
CA ASN A 5 7.07 -21.74 11.64
C ASN A 5 7.34 -22.03 10.17
N LYS A 6 6.32 -21.93 9.34
CA LYS A 6 6.45 -21.91 7.90
C LYS A 6 6.45 -20.47 7.42
N TYR A 7 7.41 -20.08 6.58
CA TYR A 7 7.56 -18.71 6.13
C TYR A 7 8.07 -18.60 4.68
N VAL A 8 7.88 -17.44 4.09
CA VAL A 8 8.41 -17.11 2.75
C VAL A 8 9.72 -16.37 2.90
N ALA A 9 10.76 -16.89 2.25
CA ALA A 9 12.05 -16.23 2.12
C ALA A 9 12.27 -15.76 0.68
N MET A 10 13.02 -14.68 0.52
CA MET A 10 13.53 -14.26 -0.77
C MET A 10 14.63 -15.23 -1.22
N LYS A 11 14.49 -15.83 -2.40
CA LYS A 11 15.48 -16.76 -2.95
C LYS A 11 16.53 -16.04 -3.80
N ASN A 12 16.08 -15.10 -4.61
CA ASN A 12 16.92 -14.29 -5.49
C ASN A 12 16.51 -12.83 -5.40
N HIS A 13 17.45 -11.91 -5.69
CA HIS A 13 17.10 -10.52 -5.93
C HIS A 13 16.18 -10.39 -7.15
N ILE A 14 15.27 -9.42 -7.10
CA ILE A 14 14.25 -9.19 -8.12
C ILE A 14 14.60 -7.92 -8.88
N ASP A 15 15.19 -8.07 -10.06
CA ASP A 15 15.43 -6.96 -10.98
C ASP A 15 14.44 -7.06 -12.15
N GLY A 16 13.36 -6.28 -12.08
CA GLY A 16 12.23 -6.35 -13.01
C GLY A 16 10.95 -6.85 -12.34
N ALA A 17 10.11 -7.55 -13.10
CA ALA A 17 8.86 -8.12 -12.58
C ALA A 17 9.14 -9.37 -11.71
N PRO A 18 8.49 -9.50 -10.54
CA PRO A 18 8.68 -10.66 -9.68
C PRO A 18 8.10 -11.93 -10.30
N ASN A 19 8.73 -13.08 -10.00
CA ASN A 19 8.31 -14.43 -10.39
C ASN A 19 8.19 -15.33 -9.15
N GLU A 20 7.40 -16.38 -9.21
CA GLU A 20 7.27 -17.32 -8.09
C GLU A 20 8.61 -17.99 -7.73
N SER A 21 9.49 -18.20 -8.71
CA SER A 21 10.84 -18.76 -8.51
C SER A 21 11.78 -17.87 -7.67
N ASP A 22 11.44 -16.60 -7.45
CA ASP A 22 12.23 -15.67 -6.64
C ASP A 22 12.00 -15.87 -5.13
N PHE A 23 11.03 -16.74 -4.79
CA PHE A 23 10.63 -17.04 -3.42
C PHE A 23 10.84 -18.51 -3.09
N SER A 24 11.04 -18.80 -1.81
CA SER A 24 11.05 -20.15 -1.25
C SER A 24 10.16 -20.23 -0.02
N ILE A 25 9.45 -21.35 0.12
CA ILE A 25 8.76 -21.70 1.36
C ILE A 25 9.76 -22.43 2.24
N CYS A 26 10.00 -21.91 3.43
CA CYS A 26 10.95 -22.42 4.40
C CYS A 26 10.24 -22.85 5.68
N GLU A 27 10.82 -23.78 6.42
CA GLU A 27 10.36 -24.18 7.75
C GLU A 27 11.49 -24.00 8.76
N GLU A 28 11.14 -23.53 9.96
CA GLU A 28 12.06 -23.40 11.08
C GLU A 28 11.36 -23.70 12.40
N LEU A 29 12.16 -23.92 13.45
CA LEU A 29 11.66 -23.96 14.83
C LEU A 29 11.94 -22.61 15.47
N LEU A 30 10.88 -21.83 15.72
CA LEU A 30 10.97 -20.61 16.50
C LEU A 30 10.85 -20.95 17.98
N SER A 31 11.84 -20.52 18.77
CA SER A 31 11.76 -20.63 20.22
C SER A 31 12.06 -19.28 20.84
N VAL A 32 11.18 -18.83 21.72
CA VAL A 32 11.48 -17.73 22.65
C VAL A 32 12.40 -18.30 23.73
N LYS A 33 13.69 -18.47 23.40
CA LYS A 33 14.70 -18.89 24.38
C LYS A 33 15.01 -17.73 25.32
N LEU A 34 14.88 -18.05 26.60
CA LEU A 34 15.37 -17.31 27.75
C LEU A 34 16.90 -17.26 27.71
N GLN A 35 17.52 -16.32 27.06
CA GLN A 35 18.90 -15.98 27.36
C GLN A 35 18.93 -14.81 28.35
N PRO A 36 19.48 -15.00 29.55
CA PRO A 36 19.68 -13.93 30.51
C PRO A 36 20.99 -13.19 30.17
N GLN A 37 21.02 -12.41 29.09
CA GLN A 37 22.14 -11.51 28.82
C GLN A 37 21.63 -10.22 28.18
N ALA A 38 21.72 -9.17 28.96
CA ALA A 38 22.00 -7.76 28.65
C ALA A 38 21.68 -7.26 27.22
N SER A 39 20.42 -7.17 26.86
CA SER A 39 19.88 -6.16 25.97
C SER A 39 18.38 -6.01 26.22
N ASP A 40 17.88 -4.77 26.15
CA ASP A 40 16.48 -4.39 26.39
C ASP A 40 15.47 -4.95 25.35
N ASP A 41 15.82 -6.02 24.65
CA ASP A 41 14.98 -6.63 23.61
C ASP A 41 13.95 -7.54 24.26
N VAL A 42 12.79 -6.96 24.56
CA VAL A 42 11.64 -7.69 25.05
C VAL A 42 10.90 -8.30 23.86
N HIS A 43 10.99 -9.62 23.72
CA HIS A 43 10.40 -10.35 22.61
C HIS A 43 8.94 -10.71 22.87
N VAL A 44 8.11 -10.51 21.86
CA VAL A 44 6.70 -10.93 21.80
C VAL A 44 6.55 -11.93 20.66
N LEU A 45 6.17 -13.18 20.96
CA LEU A 45 5.84 -14.18 19.96
C LEU A 45 4.41 -13.96 19.49
N VAL A 46 4.24 -13.80 18.20
CA VAL A 46 2.97 -13.53 17.55
C VAL A 46 2.64 -14.62 16.56
N GLN A 47 1.44 -15.16 16.61
CA GLN A 47 0.84 -15.94 15.55
C GLN A 47 0.22 -14.99 14.53
N ASN A 48 0.67 -15.05 13.29
CA ASN A 48 0.16 -14.19 12.25
C ASN A 48 -1.27 -14.62 11.86
N LEU A 49 -2.17 -13.66 11.78
CA LEU A 49 -3.55 -13.86 11.35
C LEU A 49 -3.72 -13.41 9.90
N TYR A 50 -3.23 -12.22 9.58
CA TYR A 50 -3.32 -11.60 8.26
C TYR A 50 -2.00 -10.92 7.90
N ILE A 51 -1.55 -11.13 6.68
CA ILE A 51 -0.39 -10.45 6.07
C ILE A 51 -0.87 -9.53 4.97
N SER A 52 -0.46 -8.28 5.05
CA SER A 52 -0.68 -7.25 4.03
C SER A 52 0.33 -7.43 2.90
N ILE A 53 -0.15 -7.43 1.68
CA ILE A 53 0.70 -7.51 0.50
C ILE A 53 0.81 -6.12 -0.12
N ASP A 54 2.03 -5.57 -0.13
CA ASP A 54 2.31 -4.20 -0.53
C ASP A 54 3.37 -4.14 -1.63
N PRO A 55 3.11 -3.46 -2.77
CA PRO A 55 4.02 -3.47 -3.91
C PRO A 55 5.37 -2.79 -3.63
N GLY A 56 5.40 -1.83 -2.71
CA GLY A 56 6.62 -1.11 -2.33
C GLY A 56 7.73 -2.02 -1.78
N LEU A 57 7.38 -3.21 -1.26
CA LEU A 57 8.34 -4.19 -0.77
C LEU A 57 9.34 -4.66 -1.84
N ILE A 58 8.96 -4.63 -3.13
CA ILE A 58 9.87 -5.01 -4.21
C ILE A 58 11.17 -4.20 -4.19
N ASN A 59 11.11 -2.94 -3.73
CA ASN A 59 12.31 -2.09 -3.66
C ASN A 59 13.34 -2.61 -2.65
N ARG A 60 12.90 -3.31 -1.59
CA ARG A 60 13.81 -3.98 -0.64
C ARG A 60 14.40 -5.28 -1.21
N MET A 61 13.76 -5.85 -2.23
CA MET A 61 14.16 -7.13 -2.86
C MET A 61 15.11 -6.94 -4.04
N LYS A 62 15.36 -5.70 -4.48
CA LYS A 62 16.28 -5.41 -5.58
C LYS A 62 17.73 -5.46 -5.15
N THR A 63 18.61 -5.78 -6.11
CA THR A 63 20.08 -5.65 -5.90
C THR A 63 20.48 -4.22 -5.54
N HIS A 64 19.88 -3.24 -6.23
CA HIS A 64 20.11 -1.81 -6.01
C HIS A 64 18.79 -1.04 -6.02
N SER A 65 18.58 -0.24 -4.98
CA SER A 65 17.45 0.70 -4.89
C SER A 65 17.85 1.95 -4.11
N SER A 66 17.38 3.10 -4.54
CA SER A 66 17.58 4.36 -3.80
C SER A 66 16.94 4.32 -2.40
N THR A 67 15.96 3.45 -2.18
CA THR A 67 15.32 3.28 -0.87
C THR A 67 16.27 2.69 0.17
N HIS A 68 17.27 1.89 -0.24
CA HIS A 68 18.23 1.24 0.69
C HIS A 68 19.07 2.24 1.50
N THR A 69 19.30 3.43 0.96
CA THR A 69 20.10 4.47 1.62
C THR A 69 19.24 5.57 2.25
N SER A 70 17.98 5.69 1.85
CA SER A 70 17.11 6.80 2.24
C SER A 70 16.27 6.51 3.47
N ILE A 71 16.00 5.24 3.75
CA ILE A 71 15.10 4.81 4.85
C ILE A 71 15.77 3.61 5.53
N PRO A 72 16.26 3.73 6.78
CA PRO A 72 16.93 2.63 7.50
C PRO A 72 16.06 1.36 7.60
N GLU A 73 14.74 1.53 7.80
CA GLU A 73 13.77 0.43 7.88
C GLU A 73 13.50 -0.24 6.52
N ALA A 74 13.90 0.39 5.42
CA ALA A 74 13.79 -0.14 4.06
C ALA A 74 15.11 -0.72 3.56
N SER A 75 15.97 -1.21 4.45
CA SER A 75 17.21 -1.89 4.08
C SER A 75 16.96 -3.04 3.10
N ALA A 76 17.95 -3.30 2.25
CA ALA A 76 17.90 -4.41 1.29
C ALA A 76 17.70 -5.75 2.02
N LEU A 77 16.84 -6.58 1.46
CA LEU A 77 16.72 -7.98 1.85
C LEU A 77 17.82 -8.79 1.13
N LEU A 78 18.43 -9.71 1.84
CA LEU A 78 19.40 -10.64 1.26
C LEU A 78 18.72 -11.97 0.91
N PRO A 79 19.17 -12.68 -0.13
CA PRO A 79 18.73 -14.03 -0.42
C PRO A 79 18.82 -14.93 0.81
N GLY A 80 17.77 -15.71 1.07
CA GLY A 80 17.62 -16.56 2.25
C GLY A 80 16.95 -15.89 3.44
N GLN A 81 16.79 -14.57 3.45
CA GLN A 81 16.09 -13.88 4.54
C GLN A 81 14.57 -14.02 4.41
N ALA A 82 13.89 -14.16 5.55
CA ALA A 82 12.45 -14.06 5.66
C ALA A 82 12.00 -12.65 5.20
N ILE A 83 10.94 -12.61 4.42
CA ILE A 83 10.35 -11.36 3.97
C ILE A 83 9.43 -10.85 5.08
N GLU A 84 9.50 -9.56 5.36
CA GLU A 84 8.67 -8.89 6.35
C GLU A 84 7.75 -7.88 5.67
N GLY A 85 6.52 -7.81 6.13
CA GLY A 85 5.50 -6.85 5.68
C GLY A 85 4.56 -6.49 6.82
N ILE A 86 3.64 -5.59 6.55
CA ILE A 86 2.62 -5.22 7.52
C ILE A 86 1.66 -6.40 7.72
N GLY A 87 1.26 -6.66 8.97
CA GLY A 87 0.32 -7.72 9.28
C GLY A 87 -0.42 -7.49 10.58
N VAL A 88 -1.36 -8.39 10.86
CA VAL A 88 -2.09 -8.50 12.12
C VAL A 88 -1.86 -9.89 12.68
N GLY A 89 -1.59 -9.99 13.97
CA GLY A 89 -1.36 -11.26 14.63
C GLY A 89 -1.90 -11.27 16.05
N ARG A 90 -1.91 -12.45 16.65
CA ARG A 90 -2.30 -12.69 18.04
C ARG A 90 -1.07 -13.04 18.87
N VAL A 91 -0.88 -12.36 19.97
CA VAL A 91 0.20 -12.67 20.91
C VAL A 91 0.00 -14.07 21.47
N VAL A 92 1.00 -14.93 21.31
CA VAL A 92 1.02 -16.31 21.84
C VAL A 92 1.81 -16.37 23.13
N ASP A 93 2.95 -15.65 23.18
CA ASP A 93 3.81 -15.55 24.36
C ASP A 93 4.49 -14.18 24.38
N SER A 94 4.59 -13.56 25.55
CA SER A 94 5.16 -12.22 25.68
C SER A 94 5.92 -12.07 27.00
N ARG A 95 7.01 -11.33 26.92
CA ARG A 95 7.74 -10.81 28.08
C ARG A 95 7.65 -9.29 28.19
N HIS A 96 6.98 -8.65 27.25
CA HIS A 96 6.77 -7.20 27.29
C HIS A 96 5.64 -6.89 28.29
N PRO A 97 5.81 -5.90 29.18
CA PRO A 97 4.82 -5.58 30.21
C PRO A 97 3.47 -5.13 29.61
N ASP A 98 3.49 -4.54 28.41
CA ASP A 98 2.30 -3.98 27.75
C ASP A 98 1.55 -4.99 26.88
N PHE A 99 2.09 -6.22 26.66
CA PHE A 99 1.47 -7.24 25.82
C PHE A 99 1.30 -8.56 26.57
N LYS A 100 0.15 -9.18 26.44
CA LYS A 100 -0.17 -10.48 27.04
C LYS A 100 -0.72 -11.45 26.00
N ALA A 101 -0.61 -12.75 26.28
CA ALA A 101 -1.18 -13.79 25.44
C ALA A 101 -2.67 -13.53 25.18
N GLY A 102 -3.09 -13.64 23.92
CA GLY A 102 -4.42 -13.33 23.44
C GLY A 102 -4.60 -11.93 22.85
N ASP A 103 -3.71 -10.99 23.16
CA ASP A 103 -3.79 -9.64 22.59
C ASP A 103 -3.66 -9.69 21.05
N VAL A 104 -4.45 -8.88 20.37
CA VAL A 104 -4.33 -8.69 18.93
C VAL A 104 -3.41 -7.51 18.69
N VAL A 105 -2.35 -7.77 17.94
CA VAL A 105 -1.31 -6.79 17.60
C VAL A 105 -1.20 -6.64 16.08
N TRP A 106 -0.73 -5.49 15.66
CA TRP A 106 -0.40 -5.24 14.28
C TRP A 106 1.00 -4.63 14.19
N GLY A 107 1.70 -4.94 13.10
CA GLY A 107 3.06 -4.49 12.97
C GLY A 107 3.77 -5.02 11.75
N LEU A 108 5.11 -4.89 11.74
CA LEU A 108 5.96 -5.53 10.77
C LEU A 108 6.08 -7.01 11.16
N LEU A 109 5.44 -7.88 10.37
CA LEU A 109 5.38 -9.33 10.57
C LEU A 109 6.12 -10.04 9.46
N SER A 110 6.71 -11.20 9.75
CA SER A 110 7.25 -12.06 8.69
C SER A 110 6.11 -12.59 7.79
N TRP A 111 6.41 -12.86 6.53
CA TRP A 111 5.51 -13.59 5.63
C TRP A 111 5.46 -15.07 6.01
N GLY A 112 4.95 -15.37 7.19
CA GLY A 112 4.95 -16.69 7.79
C GLY A 112 3.79 -16.90 8.76
N GLU A 113 3.80 -18.06 9.44
CA GLU A 113 2.77 -18.41 10.42
C GLU A 113 2.98 -17.72 11.78
N TYR A 114 4.25 -17.53 12.15
CA TYR A 114 4.65 -16.88 13.41
C TYR A 114 5.77 -15.87 13.18
N CYS A 115 5.85 -14.86 14.02
CA CYS A 115 6.97 -13.92 14.06
C CYS A 115 7.20 -13.31 15.43
N VAL A 116 8.33 -12.59 15.56
CA VAL A 116 8.68 -11.75 16.71
C VAL A 116 8.65 -10.29 16.26
N VAL A 117 7.87 -9.41 16.92
CA VAL A 117 7.33 -8.16 16.34
C VAL A 117 7.97 -6.87 16.81
N LYS A 118 8.04 -5.89 15.87
CA LYS A 118 8.04 -4.42 16.08
C LYS A 118 6.92 -3.77 15.23
N ALA A 119 6.25 -2.71 15.73
CA ALA A 119 5.00 -2.15 15.20
C ALA A 119 5.08 -1.37 13.84
N GLY A 120 4.03 -1.39 12.98
CA GLY A 120 3.94 -0.67 11.68
C GLY A 120 2.52 -0.45 11.10
N ILE A 121 2.29 0.27 9.96
CA ILE A 121 1.02 0.95 9.59
C ILE A 121 0.56 0.69 8.15
N SER A 122 -0.76 0.36 7.91
CA SER A 122 -1.46 0.41 6.61
C SER A 122 -2.77 1.23 6.70
N GLY A 123 -3.16 1.92 5.63
CA GLY A 123 -4.34 2.82 5.58
C GLY A 123 -4.01 4.29 5.92
N PHE A 124 -3.02 4.52 6.71
CA PHE A 124 -2.52 5.84 7.07
C PHE A 124 -1.97 6.61 5.87
N THR A 125 -1.37 5.91 4.90
CA THR A 125 -0.82 6.50 3.67
C THR A 125 -1.86 7.28 2.87
N ALA A 126 -3.08 6.73 2.70
CA ALA A 126 -4.17 7.42 2.01
C ALA A 126 -4.57 8.72 2.73
N TYR A 127 -4.68 8.65 4.06
CA TYR A 127 -5.03 9.80 4.91
C TYR A 127 -3.97 10.91 4.84
N VAL A 128 -2.72 10.56 5.06
CA VAL A 128 -1.58 11.50 5.01
C VAL A 128 -1.48 12.15 3.63
N GLY A 129 -1.41 11.35 2.57
CA GLY A 129 -1.25 11.86 1.21
C GLY A 129 -2.39 12.77 0.80
N PHE A 130 -3.63 12.43 1.13
CA PHE A 130 -4.77 13.23 0.73
C PHE A 130 -4.94 14.49 1.59
N PHE A 131 -4.99 14.35 2.92
CA PHE A 131 -5.29 15.50 3.79
C PHE A 131 -4.08 16.39 4.11
N LYS A 132 -2.87 15.81 4.24
CA LYS A 132 -1.70 16.61 4.66
C LYS A 132 -0.84 17.06 3.47
N VAL A 133 -0.74 16.25 2.40
CA VAL A 133 0.03 16.60 1.19
C VAL A 133 -0.84 17.39 0.21
N CYS A 134 -1.98 16.82 -0.22
CA CYS A 134 -2.86 17.48 -1.20
C CYS A 134 -3.64 18.65 -0.61
N LYS A 135 -4.06 18.58 0.66
CA LYS A 135 -4.86 19.62 1.34
C LYS A 135 -6.10 20.01 0.52
N PRO A 136 -7.06 19.09 0.33
CA PRO A 136 -8.18 19.27 -0.58
C PRO A 136 -9.10 20.42 -0.14
N LYS A 137 -9.75 21.03 -1.13
CA LYS A 137 -10.81 22.01 -0.93
C LYS A 137 -12.09 21.53 -1.60
N LYS A 138 -13.24 21.89 -1.03
CA LYS A 138 -14.54 21.56 -1.61
C LYS A 138 -14.63 22.10 -3.04
N GLY A 139 -15.14 21.27 -3.95
CA GLY A 139 -15.32 21.59 -5.37
C GLY A 139 -14.09 21.32 -6.24
N GLU A 140 -12.95 20.98 -5.66
CA GLU A 140 -11.76 20.62 -6.46
C GLU A 140 -11.95 19.29 -7.21
N LYS A 141 -11.26 19.18 -8.33
CA LYS A 141 -11.25 18.03 -9.24
C LYS A 141 -10.07 17.14 -8.92
N VAL A 142 -10.35 15.91 -8.53
CA VAL A 142 -9.36 14.94 -8.04
C VAL A 142 -9.28 13.76 -9.01
N PHE A 143 -8.10 13.53 -9.54
CA PHE A 143 -7.76 12.31 -10.27
C PHE A 143 -7.02 11.34 -9.37
N VAL A 144 -7.39 10.05 -9.43
CA VAL A 144 -6.74 8.98 -8.66
C VAL A 144 -6.33 7.85 -9.60
N SER A 145 -5.04 7.58 -9.72
CA SER A 145 -4.56 6.42 -10.48
C SER A 145 -4.53 5.16 -9.61
N ALA A 146 -4.60 3.97 -10.25
CA ALA A 146 -4.80 2.68 -9.56
C ALA A 146 -5.92 2.77 -8.50
N ALA A 147 -7.03 3.43 -8.89
CA ALA A 147 -8.09 3.84 -8.00
C ALA A 147 -8.80 2.67 -7.28
N CYS A 148 -8.78 1.47 -7.89
CA CYS A 148 -9.35 0.25 -7.30
C CYS A 148 -8.37 -0.51 -6.38
N GLY A 149 -7.19 0.06 -6.10
CA GLY A 149 -6.22 -0.47 -5.16
C GLY A 149 -6.47 -0.02 -3.72
N SER A 150 -5.72 -0.58 -2.78
CA SER A 150 -5.83 -0.33 -1.33
C SER A 150 -5.86 1.15 -0.95
N VAL A 151 -4.93 1.94 -1.48
CA VAL A 151 -4.83 3.38 -1.20
C VAL A 151 -5.85 4.16 -2.02
N GLY A 152 -5.96 3.85 -3.32
CA GLY A 152 -6.82 4.59 -4.25
C GLY A 152 -8.31 4.60 -3.86
N ILE A 153 -8.84 3.45 -3.42
CA ILE A 153 -10.24 3.35 -2.93
C ILE A 153 -10.48 4.30 -1.75
N LEU A 154 -9.56 4.37 -0.79
CA LEU A 154 -9.71 5.24 0.38
C LEU A 154 -9.57 6.71 0.01
N VAL A 155 -8.59 7.06 -0.82
CA VAL A 155 -8.39 8.43 -1.31
C VAL A 155 -9.64 8.95 -2.01
N GLY A 156 -10.23 8.16 -2.91
CA GLY A 156 -11.44 8.57 -3.61
C GLY A 156 -12.62 8.81 -2.66
N GLN A 157 -12.81 7.96 -1.66
CA GLN A 157 -13.86 8.16 -0.65
C GLN A 157 -13.59 9.40 0.23
N TYR A 158 -12.36 9.63 0.67
CA TYR A 158 -11.98 10.86 1.37
C TYR A 158 -12.24 12.10 0.51
N ALA A 159 -11.94 12.03 -0.79
CA ALA A 159 -12.19 13.12 -1.72
C ALA A 159 -13.68 13.41 -1.90
N LYS A 160 -14.51 12.37 -2.03
CA LYS A 160 -15.97 12.51 -2.07
C LYS A 160 -16.52 13.15 -0.78
N MET A 161 -16.06 12.69 0.38
CA MET A 161 -16.46 13.26 1.68
C MET A 161 -16.02 14.71 1.85
N SER A 162 -14.92 15.11 1.20
CA SER A 162 -14.44 16.49 1.17
C SER A 162 -15.20 17.38 0.17
N GLY A 163 -16.16 16.80 -0.56
CA GLY A 163 -16.97 17.53 -1.55
C GLY A 163 -16.24 17.78 -2.86
N CYS A 164 -15.28 16.97 -3.22
CA CYS A 164 -14.56 17.01 -4.48
C CYS A 164 -15.29 16.26 -5.60
N TYR A 165 -15.02 16.61 -6.85
CA TYR A 165 -15.32 15.80 -8.03
C TYR A 165 -14.17 14.80 -8.23
N VAL A 166 -14.49 13.50 -8.31
CA VAL A 166 -13.49 12.43 -8.26
C VAL A 166 -13.61 11.51 -9.46
N VAL A 167 -12.53 11.41 -10.25
CA VAL A 167 -12.40 10.41 -11.31
C VAL A 167 -11.24 9.48 -10.99
N GLY A 168 -11.46 8.18 -11.21
CA GLY A 168 -10.43 7.16 -11.03
C GLY A 168 -10.09 6.43 -12.30
N CYS A 169 -8.90 5.82 -12.38
CA CYS A 169 -8.62 4.85 -13.43
C CYS A 169 -8.28 3.46 -12.85
N ALA A 170 -8.68 2.43 -13.57
CA ALA A 170 -8.47 1.03 -13.24
C ALA A 170 -8.19 0.20 -14.50
N GLY A 171 -7.79 -1.05 -14.36
CA GLY A 171 -7.35 -1.89 -15.48
C GLY A 171 -8.37 -2.92 -15.96
N SER A 172 -9.65 -2.80 -15.59
CA SER A 172 -10.75 -3.61 -16.11
C SER A 172 -12.09 -2.92 -15.93
N LYS A 173 -13.07 -3.31 -16.75
CA LYS A 173 -14.46 -2.81 -16.67
C LYS A 173 -15.08 -3.08 -15.29
N GLU A 174 -14.90 -4.28 -14.74
CA GLU A 174 -15.42 -4.65 -13.42
C GLU A 174 -14.94 -3.68 -12.31
N LYS A 175 -13.68 -3.29 -12.36
CA LYS A 175 -13.10 -2.32 -11.42
C LYS A 175 -13.64 -0.92 -11.62
N VAL A 176 -13.86 -0.51 -12.85
CA VAL A 176 -14.49 0.77 -13.18
C VAL A 176 -15.92 0.81 -12.63
N ASP A 177 -16.71 -0.23 -12.89
CA ASP A 177 -18.08 -0.35 -12.38
C ASP A 177 -18.10 -0.34 -10.83
N LEU A 178 -17.18 -1.04 -10.18
CA LEU A 178 -17.04 -1.01 -8.71
C LEU A 178 -16.80 0.40 -8.18
N LEU A 179 -15.88 1.16 -8.80
CA LEU A 179 -15.56 2.52 -8.37
C LEU A 179 -16.76 3.45 -8.47
N LYS A 180 -17.53 3.36 -9.55
CA LYS A 180 -18.71 4.22 -9.80
C LYS A 180 -19.90 3.79 -8.94
N GLU A 181 -20.27 2.52 -8.96
CA GLU A 181 -21.54 2.05 -8.40
C GLU A 181 -21.47 1.77 -6.90
N LYS A 182 -20.33 1.28 -6.40
CA LYS A 182 -20.21 0.86 -4.99
C LYS A 182 -19.38 1.81 -4.14
N ILE A 183 -18.31 2.41 -4.70
CA ILE A 183 -17.40 3.29 -3.97
C ILE A 183 -17.85 4.74 -4.05
N GLY A 184 -18.51 5.14 -5.13
CA GLY A 184 -19.13 6.46 -5.29
C GLY A 184 -18.22 7.52 -5.91
N PHE A 185 -17.27 7.10 -6.75
CA PHE A 185 -16.57 8.03 -7.65
C PHE A 185 -17.56 8.66 -8.63
N ASP A 186 -17.36 9.90 -9.01
CA ASP A 186 -18.21 10.58 -9.99
C ASP A 186 -18.07 9.95 -11.37
N ASP A 187 -16.83 9.56 -11.73
CA ASP A 187 -16.58 8.77 -12.93
C ASP A 187 -15.31 7.91 -12.77
N ALA A 188 -15.12 6.97 -13.70
CA ALA A 188 -13.93 6.14 -13.77
C ALA A 188 -13.74 5.58 -15.17
N PHE A 189 -12.50 5.27 -15.58
CA PHE A 189 -12.20 4.70 -16.88
C PHE A 189 -11.21 3.53 -16.82
N ASN A 190 -11.26 2.68 -17.85
CA ASN A 190 -10.31 1.60 -18.04
C ASN A 190 -9.11 2.11 -18.86
N TYR A 191 -7.98 2.37 -18.21
CA TYR A 191 -6.80 2.92 -18.86
C TYR A 191 -6.21 2.00 -19.93
N LYS A 192 -6.53 0.69 -19.92
CA LYS A 192 -6.07 -0.27 -20.94
C LYS A 192 -6.83 -0.19 -22.27
N GLU A 193 -7.98 0.45 -22.26
CA GLU A 193 -8.84 0.67 -23.45
C GLU A 193 -8.61 2.05 -24.08
N GLU A 194 -7.78 2.89 -23.46
CA GLU A 194 -7.50 4.24 -23.93
C GLU A 194 -6.20 4.26 -24.74
N ASN A 195 -6.23 4.89 -25.92
CA ASN A 195 -5.05 5.01 -26.78
C ASN A 195 -4.16 6.19 -26.42
N ASP A 196 -4.72 7.24 -25.82
CA ASP A 196 -4.04 8.46 -25.40
C ASP A 196 -4.59 8.92 -24.05
N LEU A 197 -3.75 8.81 -23.01
CA LEU A 197 -4.13 9.14 -21.65
C LEU A 197 -4.35 10.64 -21.45
N SER A 198 -3.61 11.50 -22.17
CA SER A 198 -3.77 12.95 -22.05
C SER A 198 -5.13 13.41 -22.58
N SER A 199 -5.51 12.99 -23.78
CA SER A 199 -6.82 13.27 -24.36
C SER A 199 -7.96 12.65 -23.54
N THR A 200 -7.72 11.48 -22.95
CA THR A 200 -8.69 10.84 -22.05
C THR A 200 -8.91 11.68 -20.81
N LEU A 201 -7.85 12.13 -20.14
CA LEU A 201 -7.97 12.98 -18.96
C LEU A 201 -8.64 14.32 -19.29
N GLN A 202 -8.35 14.92 -20.46
CA GLN A 202 -9.04 16.13 -20.90
C GLN A 202 -10.55 15.92 -21.07
N ARG A 203 -10.97 14.74 -21.53
CA ARG A 203 -12.39 14.37 -21.68
C ARG A 203 -13.10 14.27 -20.33
N TYR A 204 -12.44 13.65 -19.32
CA TYR A 204 -13.00 13.52 -17.97
C TYR A 204 -12.87 14.79 -17.11
N PHE A 205 -11.91 15.62 -17.43
CA PHE A 205 -11.62 16.88 -16.73
C PHE A 205 -11.53 18.06 -17.71
N PRO A 206 -12.64 18.46 -18.36
CA PRO A 206 -12.62 19.54 -19.36
C PRO A 206 -12.16 20.89 -18.78
N GLU A 207 -12.28 21.08 -17.46
CA GLU A 207 -11.81 22.27 -16.75
C GLU A 207 -10.48 22.01 -15.99
N GLY A 208 -9.78 20.92 -16.28
CA GLY A 208 -8.50 20.55 -15.70
C GLY A 208 -8.57 19.85 -14.34
N ILE A 209 -7.42 19.41 -13.87
CA ILE A 209 -7.23 18.63 -12.63
C ILE A 209 -6.60 19.53 -11.54
N ASP A 210 -7.19 19.59 -10.35
CA ASP A 210 -6.65 20.34 -9.22
C ASP A 210 -5.72 19.48 -8.35
N ILE A 211 -6.07 18.20 -8.18
CA ILE A 211 -5.31 17.24 -7.38
C ILE A 211 -5.14 15.95 -8.19
N TYR A 212 -3.90 15.48 -8.29
CA TYR A 212 -3.60 14.13 -8.73
C TYR A 212 -2.98 13.33 -7.60
N PHE A 213 -3.64 12.23 -7.23
CA PHE A 213 -3.08 11.26 -6.30
C PHE A 213 -2.43 10.12 -7.08
N ASP A 214 -1.10 10.14 -7.12
CA ASP A 214 -0.32 9.26 -7.98
C ASP A 214 0.10 7.98 -7.24
N ASN A 215 -0.36 6.84 -7.77
CA ASN A 215 0.06 5.51 -7.37
C ASN A 215 0.82 4.77 -8.48
N VAL A 216 0.97 5.37 -9.67
CA VAL A 216 1.42 4.68 -10.89
C VAL A 216 2.72 5.23 -11.44
N GLY A 217 2.92 6.56 -11.48
CA GLY A 217 4.08 7.17 -12.14
C GLY A 217 4.02 7.11 -13.68
N GLY A 218 5.17 7.21 -14.33
CA GLY A 218 5.34 7.05 -15.77
C GLY A 218 4.41 7.91 -16.62
N GLU A 219 3.93 7.36 -17.71
CA GLU A 219 3.03 8.02 -18.69
C GLU A 219 1.74 8.57 -18.05
N MET A 220 1.25 7.93 -16.98
CA MET A 220 0.07 8.41 -16.26
C MET A 220 0.34 9.72 -15.53
N LEU A 221 1.54 9.87 -14.95
CA LEU A 221 1.97 11.12 -14.31
C LEU A 221 2.16 12.23 -15.37
N GLU A 222 2.75 11.91 -16.52
CA GLU A 222 2.91 12.85 -17.65
C GLU A 222 1.54 13.39 -18.08
N ALA A 223 0.63 12.50 -18.43
CA ALA A 223 -0.73 12.86 -18.88
C ALA A 223 -1.51 13.66 -17.82
N ALA A 224 -1.38 13.31 -16.55
CA ALA A 224 -2.03 14.05 -15.47
C ALA A 224 -1.48 15.47 -15.36
N VAL A 225 -0.15 15.66 -15.39
CA VAL A 225 0.51 16.98 -15.30
C VAL A 225 0.12 17.88 -16.45
N GLU A 226 0.02 17.34 -17.68
CA GLU A 226 -0.46 18.08 -18.87
C GLU A 226 -1.86 18.66 -18.67
N ASN A 227 -2.73 17.93 -17.97
CA ASN A 227 -4.13 18.30 -17.74
C ASN A 227 -4.37 19.04 -16.40
N MET A 228 -3.33 19.35 -15.63
CA MET A 228 -3.47 20.06 -14.37
C MET A 228 -3.79 21.53 -14.53
N ASN A 229 -4.58 22.04 -13.61
CA ASN A 229 -4.85 23.46 -13.40
C ASN A 229 -3.63 24.17 -12.82
N SER A 230 -3.63 25.51 -12.91
CA SER A 230 -2.65 26.33 -12.23
C SER A 230 -2.72 26.12 -10.70
N SER A 231 -1.56 25.97 -10.06
CA SER A 231 -1.39 25.62 -8.63
C SER A 231 -1.90 24.21 -8.27
N GLY A 232 -2.00 23.32 -9.26
CA GLY A 232 -2.32 21.92 -9.06
C GLY A 232 -1.32 21.22 -8.16
N ARG A 233 -1.75 20.13 -7.53
CA ARG A 233 -0.93 19.34 -6.58
C ARG A 233 -0.93 17.88 -6.95
N VAL A 234 0.28 17.30 -6.98
CA VAL A 234 0.48 15.86 -7.14
C VAL A 234 1.04 15.30 -5.84
N ALA A 235 0.32 14.36 -5.23
CA ALA A 235 0.87 13.53 -4.16
C ALA A 235 1.42 12.24 -4.77
N VAL A 236 2.75 12.09 -4.79
CA VAL A 236 3.41 10.88 -5.29
C VAL A 236 3.46 9.87 -4.15
N CYS A 237 2.52 8.94 -4.17
CA CYS A 237 2.39 7.87 -3.18
C CYS A 237 3.16 6.61 -3.59
N GLY A 238 3.20 6.33 -4.89
CA GLY A 238 3.89 5.18 -5.44
C GLY A 238 3.98 5.25 -6.96
N VAL A 239 4.95 4.54 -7.51
CA VAL A 239 5.23 4.51 -8.95
C VAL A 239 5.25 3.06 -9.45
N ILE A 240 4.10 2.35 -9.31
CA ILE A 240 4.05 0.90 -9.55
C ILE A 240 4.46 0.51 -10.98
N SER A 241 4.25 1.38 -11.97
CA SER A 241 4.68 1.15 -13.35
C SER A 241 6.21 1.18 -13.51
N GLU A 242 6.90 1.91 -12.63
CA GLU A 242 8.35 2.08 -12.66
C GLU A 242 9.09 1.04 -11.79
N TYR A 243 8.38 0.38 -10.86
CA TYR A 243 9.00 -0.61 -9.96
C TYR A 243 9.52 -1.82 -10.72
N THR A 244 8.89 -2.20 -11.80
CA THR A 244 9.23 -3.40 -12.59
C THR A 244 9.90 -3.08 -13.93
N ASP A 245 9.92 -1.81 -14.33
CA ASP A 245 10.51 -1.36 -15.59
C ASP A 245 11.13 0.04 -15.44
N SER A 246 12.44 0.09 -15.37
CA SER A 246 13.19 1.34 -15.19
C SER A 246 13.13 2.29 -16.40
N LEU A 247 12.64 1.81 -17.56
CA LEU A 247 12.48 2.63 -18.77
C LEU A 247 11.18 3.44 -18.75
N ARG A 248 10.23 3.09 -17.88
CA ARG A 248 8.93 3.76 -17.74
C ARG A 248 8.94 4.99 -16.83
N LYS A 249 10.09 5.63 -16.63
CA LYS A 249 10.18 6.86 -15.84
C LYS A 249 9.45 8.01 -16.51
N ALA A 250 8.70 8.77 -15.73
CA ALA A 250 7.98 9.96 -16.21
C ALA A 250 8.94 11.02 -16.78
N LYS A 251 8.57 11.57 -17.94
CA LYS A 251 9.26 12.68 -18.61
C LYS A 251 8.39 13.93 -18.52
N LEU A 252 8.62 14.75 -17.52
CA LEU A 252 7.79 15.92 -17.26
C LEU A 252 8.27 17.14 -18.05
N ASP A 253 7.33 17.89 -18.63
CA ASP A 253 7.60 19.21 -19.19
C ASP A 253 7.78 20.23 -18.06
N MET A 254 9.03 20.58 -17.81
CA MET A 254 9.38 21.56 -16.75
C MET A 254 8.83 22.95 -17.01
N VAL A 255 8.58 23.33 -18.29
CA VAL A 255 7.97 24.62 -18.64
C VAL A 255 6.53 24.68 -18.13
N GLN A 256 5.76 23.61 -18.30
CA GLN A 256 4.41 23.54 -17.76
C GLN A 256 4.39 23.61 -16.24
N LEU A 257 5.31 22.93 -15.55
CA LEU A 257 5.44 22.98 -14.08
C LEU A 257 5.66 24.42 -13.61
N ILE A 258 6.51 25.19 -14.29
CA ILE A 258 6.80 26.59 -13.96
C ILE A 258 5.55 27.47 -14.16
N TYR A 259 4.98 27.47 -15.37
CA TYR A 259 3.88 28.39 -15.70
C TYR A 259 2.58 28.06 -14.97
N LYS A 260 2.28 26.77 -14.77
CA LYS A 260 1.13 26.34 -13.97
C LYS A 260 1.41 26.30 -12.46
N ARG A 261 2.67 26.49 -12.03
CA ARG A 261 3.09 26.43 -10.60
C ARG A 261 2.62 25.14 -9.93
N ILE A 262 2.74 24.00 -10.64
CA ILE A 262 2.34 22.71 -10.15
C ILE A 262 3.32 22.27 -9.05
N ARG A 263 2.80 21.72 -7.95
CA ARG A 263 3.58 21.11 -6.88
C ARG A 263 3.51 19.59 -6.99
N ILE A 264 4.66 18.95 -7.17
CA ILE A 264 4.79 17.49 -7.12
C ILE A 264 5.54 17.16 -5.83
N GLN A 265 4.93 16.32 -4.98
CA GLN A 265 5.49 16.01 -3.67
C GLN A 265 5.39 14.52 -3.36
N GLY A 266 6.55 13.86 -3.19
CA GLY A 266 6.65 12.54 -2.57
C GLY A 266 6.45 12.64 -1.05
N PHE A 267 5.99 11.57 -0.42
CA PHE A 267 5.82 11.50 1.03
C PHE A 267 5.95 10.07 1.55
N ILE A 268 6.39 9.97 2.79
CA ILE A 268 6.37 8.73 3.58
C ILE A 268 5.42 8.95 4.75
N SER A 269 4.43 8.08 4.90
CA SER A 269 3.43 8.25 5.96
C SER A 269 4.03 8.14 7.37
N LEU A 270 5.09 7.37 7.54
CA LEU A 270 5.80 7.21 8.81
C LEU A 270 6.38 8.52 9.36
N ASP A 271 6.72 9.48 8.50
CA ASP A 271 7.21 10.81 8.93
C ASP A 271 6.15 11.63 9.68
N LEU A 272 4.88 11.22 9.58
CA LEU A 272 3.73 11.92 10.16
C LEU A 272 3.01 11.11 11.25
N MET A 273 3.75 10.27 11.98
CA MET A 273 3.18 9.45 13.08
C MET A 273 2.49 10.26 14.17
N SER A 274 2.85 11.53 14.34
CA SER A 274 2.21 12.42 15.32
C SER A 274 0.70 12.60 15.12
N ILE A 275 0.19 12.38 13.88
CA ILE A 275 -1.25 12.46 13.57
C ILE A 275 -1.92 11.08 13.47
N TYR A 276 -1.24 10.01 13.85
CA TYR A 276 -1.76 8.66 13.72
C TYR A 276 -3.03 8.43 14.54
N GLN A 277 -3.10 8.98 15.74
CA GLN A 277 -4.30 8.89 16.60
C GLN A 277 -5.50 9.63 16.00
N GLU A 278 -5.27 10.78 15.35
CA GLU A 278 -6.29 11.50 14.58
C GLU A 278 -6.83 10.63 13.44
N PHE A 279 -5.93 9.99 12.69
CA PHE A 279 -6.29 9.06 11.62
C PHE A 279 -7.15 7.89 12.15
N ILE A 280 -6.70 7.21 13.21
CA ILE A 280 -7.41 6.06 13.76
C ILE A 280 -8.82 6.46 14.20
N SER A 281 -8.96 7.51 15.01
CA SER A 281 -10.26 7.93 15.52
C SER A 281 -11.23 8.31 14.38
N THR A 282 -10.74 9.09 13.41
CA THR A 282 -11.54 9.58 12.30
C THR A 282 -11.94 8.44 11.35
N THR A 283 -10.99 7.60 10.95
CA THR A 283 -11.24 6.53 9.98
C THR A 283 -12.10 5.42 10.57
N THR A 284 -11.88 5.07 11.86
CA THR A 284 -12.73 4.10 12.56
C THR A 284 -14.18 4.58 12.62
N GLN A 285 -14.40 5.85 12.95
CA GLN A 285 -15.75 6.42 12.94
C GLN A 285 -16.40 6.35 11.54
N TYR A 286 -15.62 6.63 10.48
CA TYR A 286 -16.15 6.55 9.12
C TYR A 286 -16.48 5.12 8.69
N LEU A 287 -15.67 4.14 9.07
CA LEU A 287 -15.96 2.73 8.83
C LEU A 287 -17.20 2.26 9.60
N GLN A 288 -17.29 2.56 10.89
CA GLN A 288 -18.44 2.20 11.73
C GLN A 288 -19.77 2.82 11.27
N THR A 289 -19.71 4.03 10.74
CA THR A 289 -20.90 4.74 10.20
C THR A 289 -21.18 4.41 8.73
N GLY A 290 -20.40 3.52 8.10
CA GLY A 290 -20.56 3.16 6.69
C GLY A 290 -20.23 4.26 5.69
N LYS A 291 -19.62 5.36 6.15
CA LYS A 291 -19.18 6.47 5.28
C LYS A 291 -17.99 6.09 4.40
N ILE A 292 -17.17 5.16 4.87
CA ILE A 292 -16.07 4.55 4.12
C ILE A 292 -16.27 3.05 4.09
N LYS A 293 -16.01 2.45 2.92
CA LYS A 293 -16.03 1.00 2.71
C LYS A 293 -14.59 0.51 2.55
N ALA A 294 -14.21 -0.50 3.30
CA ALA A 294 -12.99 -1.26 3.06
C ALA A 294 -13.31 -2.40 2.09
N ILE A 295 -12.47 -2.56 1.07
CA ILE A 295 -12.55 -3.67 0.12
C ILE A 295 -11.26 -4.47 0.25
N GLU A 296 -11.42 -5.76 0.52
CA GLU A 296 -10.31 -6.69 0.71
C GLU A 296 -10.37 -7.82 -0.32
N ASP A 297 -9.20 -8.17 -0.84
CA ASP A 297 -8.98 -9.33 -1.71
C ASP A 297 -8.15 -10.34 -0.92
N ILE A 298 -8.78 -11.42 -0.47
CA ILE A 298 -8.21 -12.35 0.49
C ILE A 298 -7.72 -13.61 -0.21
N SER A 299 -6.42 -13.95 -0.03
CA SER A 299 -5.84 -15.27 -0.29
C SER A 299 -5.63 -16.01 1.03
N TYR A 300 -5.38 -17.33 0.98
CA TYR A 300 -5.29 -18.17 2.16
C TYR A 300 -3.99 -18.98 2.19
N GLY A 301 -3.38 -19.06 3.38
CA GLY A 301 -2.17 -19.84 3.65
C GLY A 301 -0.88 -19.16 3.18
N VAL A 302 0.23 -19.52 3.84
CA VAL A 302 1.57 -18.95 3.59
C VAL A 302 2.00 -19.21 2.14
N GLU A 303 1.64 -20.34 1.56
CA GLU A 303 1.96 -20.74 0.19
C GLU A 303 1.36 -19.82 -0.87
N SER A 304 0.29 -19.11 -0.55
CA SER A 304 -0.35 -18.19 -1.48
C SER A 304 0.32 -16.82 -1.54
N ILE A 305 1.23 -16.49 -0.60
CA ILE A 305 1.85 -15.16 -0.49
C ILE A 305 2.63 -14.78 -1.76
N PRO A 306 3.51 -15.62 -2.33
CA PRO A 306 4.23 -15.27 -3.56
C PRO A 306 3.28 -14.91 -4.69
N LYS A 307 2.26 -15.75 -4.95
CA LYS A 307 1.26 -15.47 -5.98
C LYS A 307 0.49 -14.18 -5.71
N ALA A 308 0.06 -13.95 -4.47
CA ALA A 308 -0.64 -12.73 -4.07
C ALA A 308 0.21 -11.47 -4.32
N PHE A 309 1.52 -11.54 -4.12
CA PHE A 309 2.44 -10.45 -4.42
C PHE A 309 2.56 -10.20 -5.92
N LEU A 310 2.71 -11.24 -6.74
CA LEU A 310 2.75 -11.12 -8.20
C LEU A 310 1.46 -10.50 -8.77
N ASP A 311 0.32 -10.91 -8.23
CA ASP A 311 -1.00 -10.47 -8.70
C ASP A 311 -1.20 -8.96 -8.57
N ILE A 312 -0.55 -8.30 -7.60
CA ILE A 312 -0.58 -6.83 -7.48
C ILE A 312 0.04 -6.15 -8.70
N PHE A 313 1.21 -6.60 -9.17
CA PHE A 313 1.89 -6.02 -10.33
C PHE A 313 1.17 -6.30 -11.65
N ARG A 314 0.40 -7.38 -11.70
CA ARG A 314 -0.48 -7.73 -12.85
C ARG A 314 -1.81 -6.99 -12.81
N GLY A 315 -2.09 -6.30 -11.70
CA GLY A 315 -3.36 -5.62 -11.48
C GLY A 315 -4.54 -6.58 -11.35
N ASN A 316 -4.34 -7.76 -10.77
CA ASN A 316 -5.40 -8.76 -10.59
C ASN A 316 -6.21 -8.57 -9.29
N ASN A 317 -5.69 -7.79 -8.33
CA ASN A 317 -6.36 -7.55 -7.05
C ASN A 317 -7.48 -6.50 -7.16
N ILE A 318 -8.51 -6.65 -6.32
CA ILE A 318 -9.56 -5.63 -6.10
C ILE A 318 -9.47 -5.19 -4.63
N GLY A 319 -9.17 -3.92 -4.39
CA GLY A 319 -8.98 -3.43 -3.03
C GLY A 319 -7.64 -3.82 -2.42
N LYS A 320 -7.63 -4.00 -1.10
CA LYS A 320 -6.43 -4.38 -0.34
C LYS A 320 -6.16 -5.87 -0.48
N LYS A 321 -5.02 -6.23 -1.06
CA LYS A 321 -4.56 -7.62 -1.09
C LYS A 321 -4.05 -8.03 0.28
N VAL A 322 -4.64 -9.08 0.83
CA VAL A 322 -4.34 -9.63 2.16
C VAL A 322 -4.22 -11.16 2.05
N VAL A 323 -3.34 -11.75 2.82
CA VAL A 323 -3.28 -13.20 2.97
C VAL A 323 -3.68 -13.57 4.39
N ARG A 324 -4.74 -14.36 4.53
CA ARG A 324 -5.16 -14.94 5.80
C ARG A 324 -4.34 -16.20 6.07
N ILE A 325 -3.64 -16.21 7.18
CA ILE A 325 -2.68 -17.28 7.53
C ILE A 325 -3.35 -18.43 8.27
N VAL A 326 -4.27 -18.13 9.18
CA VAL A 326 -4.93 -19.14 10.03
C VAL A 326 -6.30 -19.48 9.48
N GLU A 327 -6.59 -20.78 9.31
CA GLU A 327 -7.93 -21.29 8.98
C GLU A 327 -8.82 -21.33 10.23
N GLY A 328 -10.05 -20.82 10.10
CA GLY A 328 -11.11 -20.89 11.14
C GLY A 328 -11.63 -19.54 11.63
N ASP A 329 -12.86 -19.52 12.16
CA ASP A 329 -13.59 -18.33 12.62
C ASP A 329 -13.05 -17.68 13.91
N HIS A 330 -11.88 -18.09 14.39
CA HIS A 330 -11.30 -17.57 15.63
C HIS A 330 -10.51 -16.27 15.46
N ALA A 331 -10.62 -15.64 14.30
CA ALA A 331 -9.73 -14.55 13.94
C ALA A 331 -9.99 -13.24 14.67
N LEU A 332 -11.23 -12.87 14.99
CA LEU A 332 -11.54 -11.58 15.67
C LEU A 332 -12.93 -11.65 16.35
N HIS A 333 -13.06 -12.39 17.46
CA HIS A 333 -14.17 -12.21 18.40
C HIS A 333 -13.64 -11.83 19.76
#